data_d893c8af122b2ada457cfdd5321006f3
#
_entry.id   d893c8af122b2ada457cfdd5321006f3
#
_cell.length_a   1.000
_cell.length_b   1.000
_cell.length_c   1.000
_cell.angle_alpha   90.00
_cell.angle_beta   90.00
_cell.angle_gamma   90.00
#
_symmetry.space_group_name_H-M   'P 1'
#
loop_
_entity.id
_entity.type
_entity.pdbx_description
1 polymer ?
#
loop_
_entity_poly.entity_id
_entity_poly.type
_entity_poly.pdbx_seq_one_letter_code
_entity_poly.pdbx_strand_id
1 'polypeptide(L)'
;MKIAVGQYAAGADKSSNIEHIADLAGQAARAGARLVVFPEGAMHTFGELTDDLRPAAEPLDGPFVDALIRLTFRLEVTVVAGMFEAIPGEERIYNTAVVVDPREGLVAAHHKRHLYDAFGEKESDRFRPGADDPPILEIDGFKCGLVICYEIRFPAYIQQIADRGADVLLVPAAWVAGPLKEEHWSTMARARAMENTMYVAAAGMTGVGYCGRSMLVDPLGVVAVGLAEAEGIAVGDVGAERLAKARARLPLVEQRRLRVEVKR
;
A
#
# COMPACT_ATOMS: atom_id res chain seq x y z
N MET A 1 17.09 -3.03 5.58
CA MET A 1 16.47 -2.36 4.41
C MET A 1 15.96 -0.99 4.81
N LYS A 2 16.12 0.04 3.96
CA LYS A 2 15.41 1.31 4.11
C LYS A 2 14.15 1.32 3.26
N ILE A 3 13.02 1.73 3.85
CA ILE A 3 11.73 1.90 3.17
C ILE A 3 11.34 3.36 3.22
N ALA A 4 10.82 3.88 2.10
CA ALA A 4 10.16 5.16 2.04
C ALA A 4 8.64 4.97 1.91
N VAL A 5 7.88 5.82 2.57
CA VAL A 5 6.45 6.05 2.30
C VAL A 5 6.30 7.40 1.64
N GLY A 6 5.77 7.41 0.42
CA GLY A 6 5.51 8.61 -0.35
C GLY A 6 4.06 9.06 -0.15
N GLN A 7 3.85 10.37 -0.13
CA GLN A 7 2.56 11.00 0.10
C GLN A 7 2.38 12.19 -0.85
N TYR A 8 1.35 12.17 -1.66
CA TYR A 8 0.99 13.29 -2.53
C TYR A 8 -0.51 13.25 -2.87
N ALA A 9 -1.02 14.35 -3.41
CA ALA A 9 -2.39 14.47 -3.89
C ALA A 9 -2.46 14.08 -5.38
N ALA A 10 -2.91 12.86 -5.68
CA ALA A 10 -3.09 12.46 -7.06
C ALA A 10 -4.23 13.26 -7.73
N GLY A 11 -3.93 13.82 -8.89
CA GLY A 11 -4.90 14.51 -9.74
C GLY A 11 -5.50 13.59 -10.81
N ALA A 12 -6.28 14.19 -11.74
CA ALA A 12 -6.84 13.50 -12.89
C ALA A 12 -5.85 13.35 -14.06
N ASP A 13 -4.75 14.09 -14.06
CA ASP A 13 -3.70 13.97 -15.07
C ASP A 13 -2.67 12.93 -14.67
N LYS A 14 -2.70 11.77 -15.33
CA LYS A 14 -1.79 10.66 -15.10
C LYS A 14 -0.32 11.03 -15.33
N SER A 15 -0.04 11.88 -16.30
CA SER A 15 1.33 12.32 -16.60
C SER A 15 1.92 13.12 -15.44
N SER A 16 1.16 14.05 -14.88
CA SER A 16 1.56 14.81 -13.70
C SER A 16 1.75 13.92 -12.49
N ASN A 17 0.88 12.91 -12.28
CA ASN A 17 1.02 11.95 -11.19
C ASN A 17 2.30 11.10 -11.32
N ILE A 18 2.66 10.67 -12.54
CA ILE A 18 3.91 9.96 -12.79
C ILE A 18 5.13 10.84 -12.49
N GLU A 19 5.07 12.15 -12.82
CA GLU A 19 6.14 13.09 -12.47
C GLU A 19 6.30 13.26 -10.95
N HIS A 20 5.19 13.35 -10.18
CA HIS A 20 5.22 13.36 -8.72
C HIS A 20 5.83 12.07 -8.16
N ILE A 21 5.40 10.91 -8.66
CA ILE A 21 5.99 9.62 -8.26
C ILE A 21 7.50 9.61 -8.56
N ALA A 22 7.90 10.08 -9.73
CA ALA A 22 9.31 10.08 -10.14
C ALA A 22 10.17 10.99 -9.25
N ASP A 23 9.68 12.19 -8.90
CA ASP A 23 10.39 13.12 -8.02
C ASP A 23 10.52 12.55 -6.60
N LEU A 24 9.43 12.08 -6.00
CA LEU A 24 9.43 11.51 -4.64
C LEU A 24 10.25 10.21 -4.58
N ALA A 25 10.15 9.33 -5.57
CA ALA A 25 10.99 8.13 -5.65
C ALA A 25 12.47 8.48 -5.80
N GLY A 26 12.79 9.52 -6.59
CA GLY A 26 14.15 10.03 -6.71
C GLY A 26 14.70 10.58 -5.38
N GLN A 27 13.89 11.27 -4.59
CA GLN A 27 14.25 11.72 -3.25
C GLN A 27 14.51 10.51 -2.33
N ALA A 28 13.62 9.50 -2.36
CA ALA A 28 13.76 8.27 -1.59
C ALA A 28 15.04 7.50 -1.94
N ALA A 29 15.35 7.35 -3.22
CA ALA A 29 16.57 6.71 -3.70
C ALA A 29 17.84 7.44 -3.19
N ARG A 30 17.86 8.77 -3.26
CA ARG A 30 18.97 9.59 -2.71
C ARG A 30 19.12 9.44 -1.19
N ALA A 31 18.02 9.16 -0.47
CA ALA A 31 18.04 8.86 0.96
C ALA A 31 18.43 7.39 1.27
N GLY A 32 18.68 6.59 0.25
CA GLY A 32 19.09 5.19 0.33
C GLY A 32 17.95 4.19 0.50
N ALA A 33 16.71 4.57 0.18
CA ALA A 33 15.59 3.64 0.19
C ALA A 33 15.77 2.55 -0.89
N ARG A 34 15.37 1.32 -0.55
CA ARG A 34 15.33 0.17 -1.47
C ARG A 34 13.90 -0.13 -1.95
N LEU A 35 12.92 0.37 -1.22
CA LEU A 35 11.50 0.22 -1.47
C LEU A 35 10.80 1.54 -1.21
N VAL A 36 9.92 1.96 -2.11
CA VAL A 36 9.03 3.12 -1.93
C VAL A 36 7.59 2.66 -2.09
N VAL A 37 6.76 2.99 -1.11
CA VAL A 37 5.31 2.73 -1.15
C VAL A 37 4.58 4.04 -1.41
N PHE A 38 3.80 4.09 -2.48
CA PHE A 38 2.93 5.20 -2.85
C PHE A 38 1.47 4.89 -2.52
N PRO A 39 0.58 5.91 -2.51
CA PRO A 39 -0.83 5.73 -2.18
C PRO A 39 -1.60 4.79 -3.10
N GLU A 40 -2.76 4.35 -2.63
CA GLU A 40 -3.86 3.83 -3.45
C GLU A 40 -4.31 4.92 -4.43
N GLY A 41 -4.62 4.54 -5.68
CA GLY A 41 -4.97 5.53 -6.71
C GLY A 41 -3.84 6.50 -7.07
N ALA A 42 -2.57 6.12 -6.87
CA ALA A 42 -1.42 6.93 -7.23
C ALA A 42 -1.39 7.30 -8.73
N MET A 43 -1.96 6.47 -9.61
CA MET A 43 -2.09 6.76 -11.04
C MET A 43 -3.07 7.89 -11.32
N HIS A 44 -4.17 7.96 -10.58
CA HIS A 44 -5.28 8.88 -10.84
C HIS A 44 -6.15 9.02 -9.57
N THR A 45 -6.69 10.21 -9.33
CA THR A 45 -7.64 10.44 -8.22
C THR A 45 -8.91 9.61 -8.36
N PHE A 46 -9.56 9.30 -7.24
CA PHE A 46 -10.88 8.64 -7.23
C PHE A 46 -12.01 9.57 -7.70
N GLY A 47 -11.77 10.90 -7.71
CA GLY A 47 -12.80 11.88 -8.04
C GLY A 47 -13.99 11.87 -7.10
N GLU A 48 -15.14 12.27 -7.62
CA GLU A 48 -16.41 12.15 -6.91
C GLU A 48 -16.98 10.73 -7.05
N LEU A 49 -17.90 10.33 -6.16
CA LEU A 49 -18.49 8.99 -6.15
C LEU A 49 -19.16 8.59 -7.47
N THR A 50 -19.68 9.56 -8.18
CA THR A 50 -20.41 9.38 -9.44
C THR A 50 -19.52 9.40 -10.67
N ASP A 51 -18.22 9.68 -10.50
CA ASP A 51 -17.30 9.77 -11.63
C ASP A 51 -17.04 8.39 -12.25
N ASP A 52 -17.07 8.35 -13.59
CA ASP A 52 -16.67 7.17 -14.35
C ASP A 52 -15.14 7.09 -14.44
N LEU A 53 -14.56 6.12 -13.74
CA LEU A 53 -13.11 5.89 -13.72
C LEU A 53 -12.60 4.99 -14.85
N ARG A 54 -13.49 4.41 -15.67
CA ARG A 54 -13.09 3.53 -16.79
C ARG A 54 -12.17 4.20 -17.79
N PRO A 55 -12.36 5.49 -18.16
CA PRO A 55 -11.43 6.17 -19.06
C PRO A 55 -10.02 6.37 -18.50
N ALA A 56 -9.88 6.36 -17.16
CA ALA A 56 -8.59 6.46 -16.50
C ALA A 56 -7.90 5.11 -16.34
N ALA A 57 -8.66 4.00 -16.38
CA ALA A 57 -8.12 2.66 -16.15
C ALA A 57 -7.21 2.21 -17.30
N GLU A 58 -6.15 1.46 -16.96
CA GLU A 58 -5.16 0.90 -17.90
C GLU A 58 -4.96 -0.59 -17.64
N PRO A 59 -4.57 -1.37 -18.65
CA PRO A 59 -4.13 -2.75 -18.42
C PRO A 59 -2.76 -2.77 -17.70
N LEU A 60 -2.38 -3.92 -17.14
CA LEU A 60 -1.08 -4.07 -16.44
C LEU A 60 0.14 -3.93 -17.36
N ASP A 61 -0.01 -4.10 -18.66
CA ASP A 61 0.97 -3.82 -19.70
C ASP A 61 0.79 -2.42 -20.33
N GLY A 62 0.13 -1.51 -19.63
CA GLY A 62 -0.20 -0.17 -20.07
C GLY A 62 0.87 0.88 -19.72
N PRO A 63 0.65 2.13 -20.18
CA PRO A 63 1.60 3.23 -20.05
C PRO A 63 2.04 3.54 -18.62
N PHE A 64 1.15 3.39 -17.63
CA PHE A 64 1.49 3.65 -16.22
C PHE A 64 2.53 2.67 -15.68
N VAL A 65 2.30 1.37 -15.87
CA VAL A 65 3.25 0.32 -15.41
C VAL A 65 4.56 0.44 -16.17
N ASP A 66 4.52 0.69 -17.49
CA ASP A 66 5.71 0.94 -18.29
C ASP A 66 6.54 2.12 -17.78
N ALA A 67 5.89 3.20 -17.35
CA ALA A 67 6.58 4.35 -16.76
C ALA A 67 7.24 3.98 -15.43
N LEU A 68 6.57 3.20 -14.58
CA LEU A 68 7.14 2.68 -13.33
C LEU A 68 8.33 1.75 -13.58
N ILE A 69 8.28 0.87 -14.59
CA ILE A 69 9.39 -0.02 -14.96
C ILE A 69 10.63 0.81 -15.35
N ARG A 70 10.46 1.83 -16.19
CA ARG A 70 11.58 2.73 -16.56
C ARG A 70 12.12 3.50 -15.36
N LEU A 71 11.24 3.92 -14.45
CA LEU A 71 11.59 4.66 -13.24
C LEU A 71 12.40 3.79 -12.27
N THR A 72 11.90 2.59 -11.95
CA THR A 72 12.55 1.66 -11.01
C THR A 72 13.92 1.23 -11.52
N PHE A 73 14.05 0.90 -12.81
CA PHE A 73 15.32 0.59 -13.45
C PHE A 73 16.35 1.72 -13.28
N ARG A 74 15.93 2.98 -13.53
CA ARG A 74 16.81 4.15 -13.42
C ARG A 74 17.25 4.45 -11.99
N LEU A 75 16.36 4.25 -11.01
CA LEU A 75 16.59 4.62 -9.61
C LEU A 75 17.12 3.46 -8.76
N GLU A 76 17.11 2.23 -9.28
CA GLU A 76 17.47 0.99 -8.56
C GLU A 76 16.67 0.79 -7.26
N VAL A 77 15.38 1.17 -7.27
CA VAL A 77 14.44 1.00 -6.14
C VAL A 77 13.19 0.26 -6.58
N THR A 78 12.65 -0.59 -5.73
CA THR A 78 11.34 -1.20 -5.92
C THR A 78 10.25 -0.16 -5.61
N VAL A 79 9.20 -0.09 -6.43
CA VAL A 79 8.06 0.81 -6.25
C VAL A 79 6.78 0.02 -6.08
N VAL A 80 5.99 0.40 -5.07
CA VAL A 80 4.59 -0.02 -4.91
C VAL A 80 3.69 1.18 -5.14
N ALA A 81 2.72 1.06 -6.04
CA ALA A 81 1.80 2.16 -6.37
C ALA A 81 0.39 1.65 -6.70
N GLY A 82 -0.63 2.42 -6.35
CA GLY A 82 -2.02 2.13 -6.69
C GLY A 82 -2.37 2.60 -8.11
N MET A 83 -3.13 1.78 -8.83
CA MET A 83 -3.68 2.11 -10.15
C MET A 83 -5.11 1.61 -10.30
N PHE A 84 -5.80 2.13 -11.31
CA PHE A 84 -7.05 1.59 -11.78
C PHE A 84 -6.78 0.68 -12.97
N GLU A 85 -7.17 -0.60 -12.84
CA GLU A 85 -6.89 -1.59 -13.86
C GLU A 85 -8.14 -1.92 -14.67
N ALA A 86 -8.03 -1.83 -15.99
CA ALA A 86 -9.10 -2.15 -16.91
C ALA A 86 -9.34 -3.66 -16.99
N ILE A 87 -10.61 -4.06 -16.95
CA ILE A 87 -11.01 -5.46 -17.16
C ILE A 87 -11.62 -5.58 -18.56
N PRO A 88 -11.02 -6.36 -19.48
CA PRO A 88 -11.55 -6.48 -20.84
C PRO A 88 -12.99 -6.98 -20.85
N GLY A 89 -13.89 -6.20 -21.48
CA GLY A 89 -15.30 -6.56 -21.66
C GLY A 89 -16.20 -6.36 -20.43
N GLU A 90 -15.70 -5.74 -19.35
CA GLU A 90 -16.51 -5.45 -18.15
C GLU A 90 -16.72 -3.95 -17.95
N GLU A 91 -17.82 -3.60 -17.29
CA GLU A 91 -18.13 -2.21 -16.92
C GLU A 91 -17.38 -1.77 -15.65
N ARG A 92 -17.07 -2.70 -14.76
CA ARG A 92 -16.27 -2.43 -13.55
C ARG A 92 -14.79 -2.65 -13.85
N ILE A 93 -13.97 -1.95 -13.07
CA ILE A 93 -12.50 -2.02 -13.11
C ILE A 93 -11.96 -2.61 -11.81
N TYR A 94 -10.67 -2.92 -11.73
CA TYR A 94 -10.01 -3.23 -10.47
C TYR A 94 -9.35 -2.01 -9.86
N ASN A 95 -9.39 -1.95 -8.53
CA ASN A 95 -8.50 -1.12 -7.71
C ASN A 95 -7.27 -1.99 -7.40
N THR A 96 -6.14 -1.67 -8.03
CA THR A 96 -4.95 -2.54 -8.07
C THR A 96 -3.77 -1.83 -7.45
N ALA A 97 -3.00 -2.54 -6.62
CA ALA A 97 -1.66 -2.14 -6.22
C ALA A 97 -0.63 -2.98 -6.97
N VAL A 98 0.26 -2.34 -7.70
CA VAL A 98 1.35 -2.98 -8.43
C VAL A 98 2.66 -2.87 -7.67
N VAL A 99 3.50 -3.90 -7.80
CA VAL A 99 4.88 -3.92 -7.31
C VAL A 99 5.81 -4.06 -8.51
N VAL A 100 6.66 -3.07 -8.68
CA VAL A 100 7.62 -3.01 -9.80
C VAL A 100 9.04 -3.04 -9.25
N ASP A 101 9.76 -4.09 -9.62
CA ASP A 101 11.16 -4.30 -9.25
C ASP A 101 12.11 -3.71 -10.30
N PRO A 102 13.26 -3.16 -9.89
CA PRO A 102 14.21 -2.56 -10.84
C PRO A 102 14.86 -3.54 -11.82
N ARG A 103 14.84 -4.84 -11.56
CA ARG A 103 15.48 -5.86 -12.40
C ARG A 103 14.48 -6.73 -13.14
N GLU A 104 13.34 -7.03 -12.48
CA GLU A 104 12.35 -7.99 -12.98
C GLU A 104 11.12 -7.30 -13.60
N GLY A 105 10.97 -5.97 -13.43
CA GLY A 105 9.80 -5.23 -13.89
C GLY A 105 8.59 -5.45 -12.98
N LEU A 106 7.39 -5.64 -13.54
CA LEU A 106 6.18 -5.93 -12.78
C LEU A 106 6.27 -7.33 -12.16
N VAL A 107 6.41 -7.40 -10.83
CA VAL A 107 6.55 -8.67 -10.08
C VAL A 107 5.28 -9.08 -9.35
N ALA A 108 4.35 -8.16 -9.10
CA ALA A 108 3.04 -8.47 -8.56
C ALA A 108 2.01 -7.40 -8.87
N ALA A 109 0.75 -7.84 -8.93
CA ALA A 109 -0.45 -7.00 -8.90
C ALA A 109 -1.42 -7.60 -7.88
N HIS A 110 -1.95 -6.76 -6.99
CA HIS A 110 -2.95 -7.14 -6.01
C HIS A 110 -4.24 -6.37 -6.27
N HIS A 111 -5.30 -7.09 -6.57
CA HIS A 111 -6.65 -6.52 -6.70
C HIS A 111 -7.29 -6.41 -5.31
N LYS A 112 -7.75 -5.24 -4.94
CA LYS A 112 -8.41 -5.00 -3.67
C LYS A 112 -9.59 -5.95 -3.48
N ARG A 113 -9.49 -6.78 -2.43
CA ARG A 113 -10.49 -7.82 -2.14
C ARG A 113 -11.65 -7.28 -1.31
N HIS A 114 -11.34 -6.44 -0.31
CA HIS A 114 -12.33 -5.82 0.57
C HIS A 114 -12.57 -4.39 0.12
N LEU A 115 -13.63 -4.20 -0.66
CA LEU A 115 -14.02 -2.89 -1.18
C LEU A 115 -14.63 -2.02 -0.08
N TYR A 116 -14.47 -0.70 -0.22
CA TYR A 116 -14.93 0.28 0.74
C TYR A 116 -16.44 0.58 0.54
N ASP A 117 -17.28 -0.35 1.00
CA ASP A 117 -18.73 -0.18 1.06
C ASP A 117 -19.11 0.22 2.48
N ALA A 118 -18.79 1.47 2.88
CA ALA A 118 -18.96 1.96 4.23
C ALA A 118 -19.05 3.49 4.28
N PHE A 119 -19.67 4.03 5.32
CA PHE A 119 -19.79 5.46 5.56
C PHE A 119 -20.50 6.24 4.44
N GLY A 120 -21.41 5.60 3.74
CA GLY A 120 -22.13 6.18 2.60
C GLY A 120 -21.46 6.00 1.25
N GLU A 121 -20.24 5.49 1.24
CA GLU A 121 -19.50 5.10 0.03
C GLU A 121 -19.90 3.69 -0.41
N LYS A 122 -19.82 3.44 -1.71
CA LYS A 122 -20.07 2.11 -2.28
C LYS A 122 -19.08 1.86 -3.43
N GLU A 123 -17.87 1.48 -3.07
CA GLU A 123 -16.78 1.23 -4.01
C GLU A 123 -17.14 0.08 -4.99
N SER A 124 -17.94 -0.90 -4.54
CA SER A 124 -18.39 -2.04 -5.36
C SER A 124 -19.26 -1.68 -6.57
N ASP A 125 -19.80 -0.47 -6.63
CA ASP A 125 -20.52 -0.01 -7.82
C ASP A 125 -19.57 0.24 -9.01
N ARG A 126 -18.34 0.65 -8.74
CA ARG A 126 -17.31 0.98 -9.75
C ARG A 126 -16.23 -0.11 -9.89
N PHE A 127 -15.93 -0.79 -8.81
CA PHE A 127 -14.83 -1.75 -8.75
C PHE A 127 -15.31 -3.19 -8.56
N ARG A 128 -14.58 -4.12 -9.15
CA ARG A 128 -14.72 -5.55 -8.94
C ARG A 128 -13.80 -5.99 -7.79
N PRO A 129 -14.27 -6.78 -6.81
CA PRO A 129 -13.41 -7.32 -5.77
C PRO A 129 -12.41 -8.32 -6.33
N GLY A 130 -11.17 -8.28 -5.83
CA GLY A 130 -10.17 -9.29 -6.10
C GLY A 130 -10.54 -10.65 -5.50
N ALA A 131 -10.10 -11.73 -6.12
CA ALA A 131 -10.35 -13.10 -5.69
C ALA A 131 -9.09 -13.78 -5.12
N ASP A 132 -7.91 -13.31 -5.53
CA ASP A 132 -6.63 -13.93 -5.20
C ASP A 132 -6.18 -13.59 -3.79
N ASP A 133 -5.35 -14.47 -3.22
CA ASP A 133 -4.69 -14.18 -1.96
C ASP A 133 -3.67 -13.05 -2.13
N PRO A 134 -3.49 -12.20 -1.10
CA PRO A 134 -2.52 -11.11 -1.17
C PRO A 134 -1.11 -11.64 -1.42
N PRO A 135 -0.33 -11.02 -2.32
CA PRO A 135 1.01 -11.46 -2.62
C PRO A 135 1.95 -11.29 -1.41
N ILE A 136 2.93 -12.19 -1.30
CA ILE A 136 4.09 -12.03 -0.44
C ILE A 136 5.31 -12.09 -1.32
N LEU A 137 6.12 -11.05 -1.27
CA LEU A 137 7.30 -10.84 -2.11
C LEU A 137 8.55 -10.77 -1.23
N GLU A 138 9.65 -11.24 -1.73
CA GLU A 138 10.94 -11.02 -1.08
C GLU A 138 11.58 -9.76 -1.68
N ILE A 139 11.80 -8.74 -0.83
CA ILE A 139 12.43 -7.47 -1.22
C ILE A 139 13.56 -7.19 -0.24
N ASP A 140 14.78 -7.10 -0.75
CA ASP A 140 16.01 -6.82 0.04
C ASP A 140 16.13 -7.71 1.30
N GLY A 141 15.77 -9.00 1.16
CA GLY A 141 15.84 -10.02 2.22
C GLY A 141 14.71 -9.99 3.25
N PHE A 142 13.62 -9.23 3.00
CA PHE A 142 12.41 -9.20 3.84
C PHE A 142 11.20 -9.69 3.06
N LYS A 143 10.36 -10.48 3.71
CA LYS A 143 9.05 -10.88 3.18
C LYS A 143 8.04 -9.76 3.36
N CYS A 144 7.60 -9.19 2.25
CA CYS A 144 6.67 -8.08 2.20
C CYS A 144 5.29 -8.57 1.74
N GLY A 145 4.26 -8.43 2.58
CA GLY A 145 2.86 -8.66 2.20
C GLY A 145 2.22 -7.34 1.76
N LEU A 146 1.26 -7.41 0.84
CA LEU A 146 0.61 -6.24 0.24
C LEU A 146 -0.90 -6.28 0.47
N VAL A 147 -1.46 -5.17 0.95
CA VAL A 147 -2.92 -4.94 1.06
C VAL A 147 -3.23 -3.49 0.69
N ILE A 148 -4.50 -3.20 0.36
CA ILE A 148 -4.93 -1.87 -0.07
C ILE A 148 -5.89 -1.26 0.95
N CYS A 149 -5.51 -0.12 1.56
CA CYS A 149 -6.38 0.81 2.28
C CYS A 149 -7.35 0.14 3.26
N TYR A 150 -8.63 0.06 2.89
CA TYR A 150 -9.72 -0.48 3.70
C TYR A 150 -9.46 -1.91 4.20
N GLU A 151 -8.67 -2.69 3.47
CA GLU A 151 -8.29 -4.06 3.83
C GLU A 151 -7.58 -4.13 5.20
N ILE A 152 -6.91 -3.06 5.62
CA ILE A 152 -6.27 -2.99 6.96
C ILE A 152 -7.29 -3.14 8.11
N ARG A 153 -8.60 -2.93 7.86
CA ARG A 153 -9.66 -3.10 8.86
C ARG A 153 -10.02 -4.55 9.14
N PHE A 154 -9.55 -5.49 8.33
CA PHE A 154 -9.86 -6.91 8.45
C PHE A 154 -8.71 -7.67 9.13
N PRO A 155 -8.73 -7.81 10.49
CA PRO A 155 -7.62 -8.39 11.23
C PRO A 155 -7.30 -9.82 10.78
N ALA A 156 -8.33 -10.61 10.48
CA ALA A 156 -8.15 -11.97 10.01
C ALA A 156 -7.40 -12.05 8.66
N TYR A 157 -7.65 -11.09 7.75
CA TYR A 157 -6.97 -10.99 6.47
C TYR A 157 -5.48 -10.65 6.64
N ILE A 158 -5.18 -9.72 7.53
CA ILE A 158 -3.78 -9.37 7.85
C ILE A 158 -3.07 -10.52 8.59
N GLN A 159 -3.81 -11.23 9.45
CA GLN A 159 -3.28 -12.40 10.15
C GLN A 159 -2.80 -13.50 9.17
N GLN A 160 -3.55 -13.77 8.08
CA GLN A 160 -3.13 -14.73 7.05
C GLN A 160 -1.79 -14.36 6.41
N ILE A 161 -1.56 -13.05 6.17
CA ILE A 161 -0.30 -12.53 5.63
C ILE A 161 0.85 -12.79 6.62
N ALA A 162 0.62 -12.50 7.89
CA ALA A 162 1.60 -12.74 8.96
C ALA A 162 1.89 -14.24 9.14
N ASP A 163 0.87 -15.12 9.08
CA ASP A 163 1.02 -16.58 9.19
C ASP A 163 1.82 -17.19 8.02
N ARG A 164 1.85 -16.51 6.87
CA ARG A 164 2.71 -16.83 5.72
C ARG A 164 4.14 -16.30 5.86
N GLY A 165 4.45 -15.65 7.00
CA GLY A 165 5.77 -15.23 7.41
C GLY A 165 6.17 -13.83 6.95
N ALA A 166 5.22 -12.94 6.68
CA ALA A 166 5.52 -11.55 6.34
C ALA A 166 6.28 -10.83 7.47
N ASP A 167 7.29 -10.07 7.09
CA ASP A 167 8.11 -9.22 7.94
C ASP A 167 7.63 -7.77 7.90
N VAL A 168 7.07 -7.37 6.75
CA VAL A 168 6.58 -6.03 6.46
C VAL A 168 5.21 -6.13 5.80
N LEU A 169 4.26 -5.32 6.24
CA LEU A 169 2.99 -5.09 5.55
C LEU A 169 3.07 -3.77 4.79
N LEU A 170 2.85 -3.80 3.48
CA LEU A 170 2.80 -2.64 2.60
C LEU A 170 1.32 -2.25 2.40
N VAL A 171 0.99 -0.99 2.67
CA VAL A 171 -0.39 -0.51 2.68
C VAL A 171 -0.52 0.80 1.89
N PRO A 172 -0.63 0.75 0.55
CA PRO A 172 -1.15 1.87 -0.24
C PRO A 172 -2.56 2.24 0.21
N ALA A 173 -2.85 3.53 0.45
CA ALA A 173 -4.16 3.98 0.89
C ALA A 173 -4.55 5.36 0.34
N ALA A 174 -5.83 5.52 0.04
CA ALA A 174 -6.52 6.80 -0.14
C ALA A 174 -7.51 6.96 1.03
N TRP A 175 -6.96 7.13 2.25
CA TRP A 175 -7.75 7.11 3.47
C TRP A 175 -8.54 8.41 3.61
N VAL A 176 -9.86 8.32 3.47
CA VAL A 176 -10.78 9.46 3.49
C VAL A 176 -10.69 10.19 4.82
N ALA A 177 -10.52 11.53 4.76
CA ALA A 177 -10.55 12.42 5.92
C ALA A 177 -11.95 12.54 6.51
N GLY A 178 -12.05 12.98 7.75
CA GLY A 178 -13.32 13.19 8.45
C GLY A 178 -13.23 12.87 9.94
N PRO A 179 -14.32 13.00 10.69
CA PRO A 179 -14.31 12.78 12.13
C PRO A 179 -13.69 11.44 12.53
N LEU A 180 -12.63 11.47 13.34
CA LEU A 180 -11.87 10.31 13.83
C LEU A 180 -11.18 9.45 12.74
N LYS A 181 -11.18 9.86 11.48
CA LYS A 181 -10.61 9.04 10.39
C LYS A 181 -9.09 8.92 10.48
N GLU A 182 -8.40 9.99 10.83
CA GLU A 182 -6.95 10.02 11.07
C GLU A 182 -6.56 9.14 12.26
N GLU A 183 -7.40 9.17 13.32
CA GLU A 183 -7.22 8.29 14.48
C GLU A 183 -7.40 6.82 14.10
N HIS A 184 -8.43 6.50 13.31
CA HIS A 184 -8.62 5.14 12.80
C HIS A 184 -7.43 4.67 11.98
N TRP A 185 -6.89 5.52 11.09
CA TRP A 185 -5.72 5.19 10.25
C TRP A 185 -4.50 4.83 11.08
N SER A 186 -4.12 5.72 11.99
CA SER A 186 -2.98 5.51 12.88
C SER A 186 -3.18 4.30 13.79
N THR A 187 -4.38 4.15 14.38
CA THR A 187 -4.71 3.03 15.26
C THR A 187 -4.63 1.70 14.51
N MET A 188 -5.21 1.60 13.31
CA MET A 188 -5.19 0.36 12.52
C MET A 188 -3.75 -0.03 12.13
N ALA A 189 -2.95 0.90 11.60
CA ALA A 189 -1.57 0.61 11.22
C ALA A 189 -0.73 0.10 12.40
N ARG A 190 -0.86 0.74 13.56
CA ARG A 190 -0.16 0.35 14.79
C ARG A 190 -0.66 -0.97 15.36
N ALA A 191 -1.97 -1.20 15.34
CA ALA A 191 -2.55 -2.47 15.80
C ALA A 191 -2.06 -3.64 14.95
N ARG A 192 -2.07 -3.51 13.61
CA ARG A 192 -1.59 -4.56 12.70
C ARG A 192 -0.11 -4.88 12.91
N ALA A 193 0.71 -3.85 13.18
CA ALA A 193 2.11 -4.05 13.52
C ALA A 193 2.28 -4.85 14.82
N MET A 194 1.58 -4.45 15.89
CA MET A 194 1.72 -5.06 17.21
C MET A 194 1.20 -6.50 17.28
N GLU A 195 -0.03 -6.74 16.81
CA GLU A 195 -0.69 -8.05 16.91
C GLU A 195 -0.08 -9.13 16.01
N ASN A 196 0.72 -8.71 15.01
CA ASN A 196 1.40 -9.61 14.07
C ASN A 196 2.93 -9.55 14.21
N THR A 197 3.47 -8.72 15.10
CA THR A 197 4.91 -8.50 15.29
C THR A 197 5.66 -8.34 13.97
N MET A 198 5.18 -7.40 13.12
CA MET A 198 5.77 -7.05 11.82
C MET A 198 5.81 -5.54 11.63
N TYR A 199 6.64 -5.05 10.70
CA TYR A 199 6.60 -3.66 10.29
C TYR A 199 5.34 -3.37 9.46
N VAL A 200 4.88 -2.11 9.48
CA VAL A 200 3.81 -1.63 8.59
C VAL A 200 4.28 -0.37 7.89
N ALA A 201 4.40 -0.40 6.58
CA ALA A 201 4.68 0.75 5.72
C ALA A 201 3.36 1.21 5.07
N ALA A 202 2.76 2.24 5.65
CA ALA A 202 1.44 2.75 5.30
C ALA A 202 1.58 4.10 4.57
N ALA A 203 1.27 4.12 3.26
CA ALA A 203 1.35 5.30 2.41
C ALA A 203 -0.05 5.85 2.14
N GLY A 204 -0.37 7.02 2.69
CA GLY A 204 -1.66 7.69 2.55
C GLY A 204 -1.65 8.76 1.46
N MET A 205 -2.70 8.82 0.64
CA MET A 205 -2.96 9.97 -0.22
C MET A 205 -3.25 11.20 0.64
N THR A 206 -2.83 12.37 0.20
CA THR A 206 -3.16 13.66 0.83
C THR A 206 -3.98 14.54 -0.11
N GLY A 207 -4.28 15.77 0.29
CA GLY A 207 -5.10 16.71 -0.46
C GLY A 207 -6.55 16.70 -0.01
N VAL A 208 -7.42 17.28 -0.84
CA VAL A 208 -8.84 17.43 -0.50
C VAL A 208 -9.49 16.06 -0.33
N GLY A 209 -10.09 15.83 0.84
CA GLY A 209 -10.83 14.61 1.14
C GLY A 209 -9.98 13.45 1.70
N TYR A 210 -8.63 13.58 1.78
CA TYR A 210 -7.75 12.53 2.28
C TYR A 210 -6.89 12.99 3.45
N CYS A 211 -6.59 12.07 4.38
CA CYS A 211 -5.93 12.44 5.64
C CYS A 211 -4.42 12.53 5.56
N GLY A 212 -3.77 12.04 4.51
CA GLY A 212 -2.32 11.91 4.47
C GLY A 212 -1.81 10.93 5.53
N ARG A 213 -0.94 11.42 6.42
CA ARG A 213 -0.40 10.71 7.58
C ARG A 213 0.24 9.38 7.24
N SER A 214 1.04 9.38 6.17
CA SER A 214 1.89 8.24 5.82
C SER A 214 2.86 7.92 6.94
N MET A 215 3.11 6.63 7.23
CA MET A 215 3.95 6.23 8.34
C MET A 215 4.63 4.87 8.11
N LEU A 216 5.80 4.71 8.71
CA LEU A 216 6.43 3.42 8.97
C LEU A 216 6.29 3.09 10.45
N VAL A 217 5.63 1.98 10.76
CA VAL A 217 5.41 1.50 12.13
C VAL A 217 6.29 0.28 12.40
N ASP A 218 6.95 0.25 13.54
CA ASP A 218 7.78 -0.88 13.97
C ASP A 218 6.94 -2.04 14.54
N PRO A 219 7.51 -3.24 14.73
CA PRO A 219 6.77 -4.41 15.24
C PRO A 219 6.18 -4.27 16.65
N LEU A 220 6.53 -3.22 17.39
CA LEU A 220 5.97 -2.90 18.71
C LEU A 220 4.97 -1.72 18.66
N GLY A 221 4.54 -1.31 17.45
CA GLY A 221 3.54 -0.28 17.26
C GLY A 221 4.05 1.16 17.39
N VAL A 222 5.38 1.37 17.39
CA VAL A 222 5.97 2.71 17.42
C VAL A 222 6.02 3.25 15.99
N VAL A 223 5.51 4.46 15.78
CA VAL A 223 5.72 5.18 14.53
C VAL A 223 7.18 5.62 14.46
N ALA A 224 7.96 4.92 13.64
CA ALA A 224 9.39 5.17 13.51
C ALA A 224 9.68 6.45 12.70
N VAL A 225 8.91 6.66 11.63
CA VAL A 225 8.88 7.88 10.81
C VAL A 225 7.47 8.10 10.28
N GLY A 226 7.11 9.35 9.98
CA GLY A 226 5.80 9.67 9.39
C GLY A 226 5.73 11.08 8.87
N LEU A 227 4.65 11.35 8.13
CA LEU A 227 4.29 12.65 7.56
C LEU A 227 3.02 13.17 8.23
N ALA A 228 2.82 14.48 8.20
CA ALA A 228 1.56 15.12 8.52
C ALA A 228 0.64 15.12 7.28
N GLU A 229 0.04 16.26 6.93
CA GLU A 229 -0.86 16.40 5.76
C GLU A 229 -0.13 16.84 4.48
N ALA A 230 1.11 17.34 4.59
CA ALA A 230 1.87 17.85 3.44
C ALA A 230 2.40 16.73 2.55
N GLU A 231 2.55 17.01 1.27
CA GLU A 231 3.23 16.13 0.32
C GLU A 231 4.69 15.90 0.70
N GLY A 232 5.22 14.74 0.38
CA GLY A 232 6.62 14.40 0.64
C GLY A 232 6.90 12.92 0.82
N ILE A 233 8.07 12.63 1.39
CA ILE A 233 8.49 11.28 1.74
C ILE A 233 8.92 11.20 3.21
N ALA A 234 8.71 10.05 3.84
CA ALA A 234 9.36 9.69 5.10
C ALA A 234 10.14 8.40 4.89
N VAL A 235 11.43 8.41 5.25
CA VAL A 235 12.33 7.26 5.06
C VAL A 235 12.73 6.70 6.42
N GLY A 236 12.53 5.40 6.61
CA GLY A 236 12.86 4.72 7.85
C GLY A 236 13.53 3.35 7.64
N ASP A 237 14.14 2.86 8.70
CA ASP A 237 14.86 1.59 8.70
C ASP A 237 13.97 0.42 9.14
N VAL A 238 13.98 -0.65 8.34
CA VAL A 238 13.45 -1.96 8.68
C VAL A 238 14.64 -2.86 9.00
N GLY A 239 14.72 -3.29 10.26
CA GLY A 239 15.86 -4.05 10.78
C GLY A 239 15.49 -5.47 11.18
N ALA A 240 16.22 -6.47 10.63
CA ALA A 240 16.02 -7.88 10.98
C ALA A 240 16.26 -8.17 12.48
N GLU A 241 17.26 -7.53 13.08
CA GLU A 241 17.54 -7.67 14.52
C GLU A 241 16.37 -7.12 15.38
N ARG A 242 15.81 -5.96 15.00
CA ARG A 242 14.65 -5.37 15.70
C ARG A 242 13.43 -6.30 15.60
N LEU A 243 13.18 -6.85 14.42
CA LEU A 243 12.10 -7.80 14.16
C LEU A 243 12.27 -9.08 14.99
N ALA A 244 13.46 -9.68 14.97
CA ALA A 244 13.76 -10.88 15.73
C ALA A 244 13.62 -10.65 17.26
N LYS A 245 14.10 -9.52 17.78
CA LYS A 245 13.94 -9.15 19.19
C LYS A 245 12.47 -8.96 19.57
N ALA A 246 11.67 -8.33 18.69
CA ALA A 246 10.25 -8.14 18.93
C ALA A 246 9.52 -9.50 18.99
N ARG A 247 9.74 -10.37 18.00
CA ARG A 247 9.15 -11.72 17.92
C ARG A 247 9.56 -12.62 19.10
N ALA A 248 10.82 -12.56 19.52
CA ALA A 248 11.29 -13.32 20.68
C ALA A 248 10.63 -12.87 22.00
N ARG A 249 10.33 -11.57 22.15
CA ARG A 249 9.66 -11.02 23.35
C ARG A 249 8.14 -11.15 23.31
N LEU A 250 7.55 -11.14 22.14
CA LEU A 250 6.12 -11.22 21.86
C LEU A 250 5.88 -12.24 20.75
N PRO A 251 5.94 -13.56 21.03
CA PRO A 251 5.80 -14.60 20.02
C PRO A 251 4.32 -14.84 19.64
N LEU A 252 3.60 -13.77 19.30
CA LEU A 252 2.15 -13.78 19.11
C LEU A 252 1.72 -14.67 17.94
N VAL A 253 2.49 -14.71 16.86
CA VAL A 253 2.20 -15.57 15.70
C VAL A 253 2.29 -17.05 16.08
N GLU A 254 3.31 -17.45 16.85
CA GLU A 254 3.51 -18.82 17.31
C GLU A 254 2.47 -19.24 18.37
N GLN A 255 2.00 -18.30 19.19
CA GLN A 255 1.03 -18.53 20.25
C GLN A 255 -0.42 -18.59 19.77
N ARG A 256 -0.69 -18.29 18.51
CA ARG A 256 -2.05 -18.38 17.96
C ARG A 256 -2.62 -19.78 18.07
N ARG A 257 -3.87 -19.86 18.54
CA ARG A 257 -4.63 -21.12 18.68
C ARG A 257 -5.72 -21.26 17.63
N LEU A 258 -6.15 -20.14 17.04
CA LEU A 258 -7.16 -20.09 15.99
C LEU A 258 -6.48 -19.88 14.65
N ARG A 259 -6.89 -20.64 13.65
CA ARG A 259 -6.55 -20.42 12.25
C ARG A 259 -7.71 -19.74 11.56
N VAL A 260 -7.41 -18.81 10.67
CA VAL A 260 -8.41 -18.16 9.84
C VAL A 260 -8.61 -18.99 8.58
N GLU A 261 -9.86 -19.39 8.32
CA GLU A 261 -10.25 -20.03 7.06
C GLU A 261 -10.88 -19.00 6.13
N VAL A 262 -10.47 -19.03 4.85
CA VAL A 262 -11.05 -18.15 3.84
C VAL A 262 -12.44 -18.66 3.50
N LYS A 263 -13.47 -17.83 3.64
CA LYS A 263 -14.77 -18.09 3.01
C LYS A 263 -14.57 -18.00 1.50
N ARG A 264 -14.76 -19.12 0.82
CA ARG A 264 -14.76 -19.20 -0.64
C ARG A 264 -16.08 -18.68 -1.19
#